data_ca9b54102a85c4037e8665624e17fa50
#
_entry.id   ca9b54102a85c4037e8665624e17fa50
#
_cell.length_a   1.000
_cell.length_b   1.000
_cell.length_c   1.000
_cell.angle_alpha   90.00
_cell.angle_beta   90.00
_cell.angle_gamma   90.00
#
_symmetry.space_group_name_H-M   'P 1'
#
loop_
_entity.id
_entity.type
_entity.pdbx_description
1 polymer ?
#
loop_
_entity_poly.entity_id
_entity_poly.type
_entity_poly.pdbx_seq_one_letter_code
_entity_poly.pdbx_strand_id
1 'polypeptide(L)'
;VDDDFLVKNSLTKSTMKLIDEGEFKTLLSLINIEETVSGGSVANSIVGLSQLGNNVGFIGKISEDSLGQKYEDGLKKEKVNYLYNKKKEPIPTGSCLILITPDSERTMCTYLGTAGKINDQDIDASIIKNSEITFLEGYLWDEGEPKKAFDKAITYSNKVAMSLSDLFCVERHKKYFLELAKNKLDIIFANEQEITSLIDANSFEEIVTFSKQIKKNVVITRG
;
A
#
# COMPACT_ATOMS: atom_id res chain seq x y z
N VAL A 1 -23.56 3.35 5.82
CA VAL A 1 -23.89 2.40 6.90
C VAL A 1 -24.02 3.14 8.23
N ASP A 2 -24.60 2.52 9.25
CA ASP A 2 -24.66 3.04 10.61
C ASP A 2 -23.74 2.27 11.57
N ASP A 3 -23.64 2.73 12.83
CA ASP A 3 -22.80 2.08 13.84
C ASP A 3 -23.30 0.66 14.18
N ASP A 4 -24.63 0.43 14.15
CA ASP A 4 -25.21 -0.90 14.39
C ASP A 4 -24.77 -1.90 13.33
N PHE A 5 -24.63 -1.48 12.07
CA PHE A 5 -24.10 -2.31 11.00
C PHE A 5 -22.66 -2.73 11.30
N LEU A 6 -21.82 -1.82 11.76
CA LEU A 6 -20.43 -2.13 12.10
C LEU A 6 -20.35 -3.14 13.25
N VAL A 7 -21.13 -2.93 14.31
CA VAL A 7 -21.17 -3.83 15.47
C VAL A 7 -21.65 -5.24 15.08
N LYS A 8 -22.73 -5.34 14.31
CA LYS A 8 -23.28 -6.63 13.84
C LYS A 8 -22.30 -7.44 13.00
N ASN A 9 -21.42 -6.75 12.26
CA ASN A 9 -20.42 -7.39 11.39
C ASN A 9 -19.02 -7.48 12.04
N SER A 10 -18.92 -7.22 13.35
CA SER A 10 -17.64 -7.28 14.10
C SER A 10 -16.54 -6.40 13.48
N LEU A 11 -16.92 -5.18 13.08
CA LEU A 11 -16.02 -4.18 12.49
C LEU A 11 -15.76 -3.07 13.51
N THR A 12 -14.49 -2.76 13.73
CA THR A 12 -14.09 -1.64 14.58
C THR A 12 -14.11 -0.35 13.75
N LYS A 13 -14.91 0.62 14.19
CA LYS A 13 -15.04 1.93 13.52
C LYS A 13 -13.69 2.62 13.34
N SER A 14 -13.54 3.33 12.23
CA SER A 14 -12.34 4.13 11.89
C SER A 14 -11.04 3.32 11.76
N THR A 15 -11.15 2.01 11.52
CA THR A 15 -9.99 1.14 11.32
C THR A 15 -10.00 0.46 9.95
N MET A 16 -8.86 -0.14 9.59
CA MET A 16 -8.75 -1.04 8.45
C MET A 16 -8.68 -2.49 8.95
N LYS A 17 -9.51 -3.35 8.36
CA LYS A 17 -9.50 -4.80 8.60
C LYS A 17 -9.20 -5.53 7.29
N LEU A 18 -8.22 -6.43 7.29
CA LEU A 18 -8.07 -7.39 6.22
C LEU A 18 -9.13 -8.48 6.36
N ILE A 19 -9.81 -8.78 5.27
CA ILE A 19 -10.89 -9.76 5.20
C ILE A 19 -10.62 -10.76 4.08
N ASP A 20 -11.18 -11.96 4.21
CA ASP A 20 -11.15 -12.96 3.17
C ASP A 20 -12.24 -12.76 2.09
N GLU A 21 -12.21 -13.60 1.06
CA GLU A 21 -13.17 -13.52 -0.05
C GLU A 21 -14.61 -13.78 0.40
N GLY A 22 -14.82 -14.67 1.37
CA GLY A 22 -16.14 -15.00 1.91
C GLY A 22 -16.72 -13.84 2.71
N GLU A 23 -15.94 -13.25 3.61
CA GLU A 23 -16.29 -12.04 4.36
C GLU A 23 -16.59 -10.87 3.41
N PHE A 24 -15.75 -10.68 2.37
CA PHE A 24 -15.96 -9.63 1.36
C PHE A 24 -17.30 -9.79 0.64
N LYS A 25 -17.60 -10.99 0.13
CA LYS A 25 -18.87 -11.29 -0.55
C LYS A 25 -20.07 -11.10 0.38
N THR A 26 -19.94 -11.50 1.64
CA THR A 26 -21.00 -11.34 2.65
C THR A 26 -21.28 -9.86 2.88
N LEU A 27 -20.26 -9.06 3.18
CA LEU A 27 -20.44 -7.62 3.39
C LEU A 27 -21.01 -6.93 2.15
N LEU A 28 -20.48 -7.26 0.96
CA LEU A 28 -20.95 -6.70 -0.30
C LEU A 28 -22.44 -6.99 -0.55
N SER A 29 -22.94 -8.13 -0.12
CA SER A 29 -24.36 -8.50 -0.27
C SER A 29 -25.30 -7.71 0.67
N LEU A 30 -24.77 -7.10 1.71
CA LEU A 30 -25.53 -6.37 2.73
C LEU A 30 -25.59 -4.86 2.50
N ILE A 31 -24.84 -4.34 1.53
CA ILE A 31 -24.71 -2.90 1.28
C ILE A 31 -24.99 -2.57 -0.19
N ASN A 32 -25.37 -1.32 -0.42
CA ASN A 32 -25.43 -0.74 -1.76
C ASN A 32 -24.12 0.01 -2.03
N ILE A 33 -23.48 -0.27 -3.17
CA ILE A 33 -22.29 0.46 -3.61
C ILE A 33 -22.74 1.76 -4.26
N GLU A 34 -22.32 2.89 -3.70
CA GLU A 34 -22.60 4.20 -4.25
C GLU A 34 -21.60 4.57 -5.35
N GLU A 35 -20.31 4.25 -5.12
CA GLU A 35 -19.24 4.59 -6.04
C GLU A 35 -18.17 3.50 -6.07
N THR A 36 -17.51 3.34 -7.22
CA THR A 36 -16.36 2.45 -7.40
C THR A 36 -15.25 3.23 -8.09
N VAL A 37 -14.15 3.45 -7.39
CA VAL A 37 -12.99 4.22 -7.86
C VAL A 37 -11.71 3.40 -7.75
N SER A 38 -10.73 3.74 -8.58
CA SER A 38 -9.37 3.22 -8.40
C SER A 38 -8.75 3.83 -7.17
N GLY A 39 -8.08 3.01 -6.35
CA GLY A 39 -7.47 3.43 -5.09
C GLY A 39 -6.22 2.62 -4.77
N GLY A 40 -5.82 2.69 -3.51
CA GLY A 40 -4.60 2.09 -2.98
C GLY A 40 -3.61 3.15 -2.54
N SER A 41 -2.86 2.88 -1.46
CA SER A 41 -2.01 3.90 -0.82
C SER A 41 -0.93 4.44 -1.75
N VAL A 42 -0.12 3.56 -2.35
CA VAL A 42 0.90 3.96 -3.33
C VAL A 42 0.27 4.50 -4.61
N ALA A 43 -0.80 3.86 -5.10
CA ALA A 43 -1.45 4.32 -6.33
C ALA A 43 -1.94 5.77 -6.20
N ASN A 44 -2.55 6.14 -5.06
CA ASN A 44 -2.97 7.52 -4.80
C ASN A 44 -1.79 8.50 -4.79
N SER A 45 -0.66 8.11 -4.21
CA SER A 45 0.57 8.92 -4.20
C SER A 45 1.12 9.11 -5.62
N ILE A 46 1.11 8.04 -6.42
CA ILE A 46 1.56 8.07 -7.83
C ILE A 46 0.63 8.93 -8.70
N VAL A 47 -0.69 8.84 -8.47
CA VAL A 47 -1.66 9.74 -9.14
C VAL A 47 -1.36 11.20 -8.79
N GLY A 48 -1.15 11.52 -7.52
CA GLY A 48 -0.78 12.87 -7.10
C GLY A 48 0.51 13.37 -7.77
N LEU A 49 1.53 12.52 -7.87
CA LEU A 49 2.77 12.85 -8.60
C LEU A 49 2.53 13.08 -10.10
N SER A 50 1.66 12.27 -10.74
CA SER A 50 1.26 12.46 -12.12
C SER A 50 0.58 13.82 -12.34
N GLN A 51 -0.34 14.18 -11.46
CA GLN A 51 -1.05 15.48 -11.50
C GLN A 51 -0.09 16.67 -11.32
N LEU A 52 1.03 16.48 -10.62
CA LEU A 52 2.13 17.46 -10.51
C LEU A 52 3.06 17.46 -11.73
N GLY A 53 2.76 16.71 -12.79
CA GLY A 53 3.49 16.71 -14.05
C GLY A 53 4.67 15.74 -14.11
N ASN A 54 4.82 14.84 -13.16
CA ASN A 54 5.88 13.84 -13.19
C ASN A 54 5.52 12.67 -14.13
N ASN A 55 6.53 12.06 -14.74
CA ASN A 55 6.39 10.81 -15.47
C ASN A 55 6.45 9.64 -14.48
N VAL A 56 5.33 8.98 -14.29
CA VAL A 56 5.16 7.95 -13.26
C VAL A 56 4.63 6.65 -13.83
N GLY A 57 5.01 5.55 -13.18
CA GLY A 57 4.49 4.22 -13.48
C GLY A 57 4.04 3.50 -12.21
N PHE A 58 3.14 2.56 -12.37
CA PHE A 58 2.62 1.74 -11.29
C PHE A 58 2.67 0.25 -11.67
N ILE A 59 3.24 -0.55 -10.79
CA ILE A 59 3.23 -2.02 -10.87
C ILE A 59 2.37 -2.54 -9.73
N GLY A 60 1.27 -3.18 -10.07
CA GLY A 60 0.37 -3.79 -9.10
C GLY A 60 -0.45 -4.88 -9.78
N LYS A 61 -0.60 -6.03 -9.14
CA LYS A 61 -1.24 -7.20 -9.73
C LYS A 61 -2.76 -7.09 -9.67
N ILE A 62 -3.40 -7.20 -10.83
CA ILE A 62 -4.85 -7.28 -10.99
C ILE A 62 -5.21 -8.47 -11.86
N SER A 63 -6.47 -8.94 -11.78
CA SER A 63 -7.01 -9.96 -12.67
C SER A 63 -7.63 -9.34 -13.93
N GLU A 64 -7.82 -10.16 -14.95
CA GLU A 64 -8.60 -9.85 -16.14
C GLU A 64 -10.11 -9.93 -15.84
N ASP A 65 -10.57 -9.08 -14.92
CA ASP A 65 -11.96 -8.94 -14.51
C ASP A 65 -12.45 -7.49 -14.64
N SER A 66 -13.73 -7.24 -14.36
CA SER A 66 -14.32 -5.91 -14.50
C SER A 66 -13.70 -4.86 -13.55
N LEU A 67 -13.29 -5.27 -12.35
CA LEU A 67 -12.63 -4.37 -11.39
C LEU A 67 -11.20 -4.08 -11.82
N GLY A 68 -10.48 -5.08 -12.31
CA GLY A 68 -9.14 -4.89 -12.88
C GLY A 68 -9.14 -3.96 -14.09
N GLN A 69 -10.15 -4.08 -14.97
CA GLN A 69 -10.29 -3.16 -16.09
C GLN A 69 -10.58 -1.72 -15.61
N LYS A 70 -11.52 -1.55 -14.68
CA LYS A 70 -11.80 -0.22 -14.10
C LYS A 70 -10.58 0.39 -13.42
N TYR A 71 -9.78 -0.43 -12.71
CA TYR A 71 -8.56 0.01 -12.04
C TYR A 71 -7.53 0.53 -13.05
N GLU A 72 -7.23 -0.25 -14.08
CA GLU A 72 -6.29 0.14 -15.13
C GLU A 72 -6.75 1.41 -15.86
N ASP A 73 -8.04 1.49 -16.24
CA ASP A 73 -8.59 2.66 -16.92
C ASP A 73 -8.55 3.91 -16.04
N GLY A 74 -8.80 3.76 -14.73
CA GLY A 74 -8.68 4.83 -13.74
C GLY A 74 -7.26 5.39 -13.67
N LEU A 75 -6.24 4.55 -13.58
CA LEU A 75 -4.85 4.97 -13.57
C LEU A 75 -4.44 5.64 -14.89
N LYS A 76 -4.85 5.08 -16.03
CA LYS A 76 -4.59 5.67 -17.37
C LYS A 76 -5.21 7.06 -17.51
N LYS A 77 -6.45 7.26 -17.02
CA LYS A 77 -7.12 8.56 -17.01
C LYS A 77 -6.30 9.62 -16.26
N GLU A 78 -5.64 9.21 -15.19
CA GLU A 78 -4.73 10.07 -14.41
C GLU A 78 -3.30 10.12 -14.99
N LYS A 79 -3.09 9.63 -16.21
CA LYS A 79 -1.80 9.60 -16.92
C LYS A 79 -0.70 8.81 -16.21
N VAL A 80 -1.08 7.83 -15.39
CA VAL A 80 -0.16 6.88 -14.78
C VAL A 80 0.09 5.74 -15.76
N ASN A 81 1.34 5.43 -16.04
CA ASN A 81 1.72 4.26 -16.84
C ASN A 81 1.49 3.00 -16.02
N TYR A 82 0.48 2.22 -16.39
CA TYR A 82 0.23 0.93 -15.75
C TYR A 82 1.14 -0.13 -16.39
N LEU A 83 2.02 -0.73 -15.58
CA LEU A 83 3.17 -1.51 -16.05
C LEU A 83 3.06 -3.01 -15.75
N TYR A 84 1.90 -3.48 -15.32
CA TYR A 84 1.62 -4.89 -15.12
C TYR A 84 0.82 -5.45 -16.31
N ASN A 85 1.28 -6.56 -16.86
CA ASN A 85 0.55 -7.28 -17.91
C ASN A 85 -0.52 -8.15 -17.27
N LYS A 86 -1.74 -7.62 -17.18
CA LYS A 86 -2.85 -8.37 -16.58
C LYS A 86 -3.16 -9.65 -17.37
N LYS A 87 -3.55 -10.67 -16.65
CA LYS A 87 -3.95 -11.99 -17.15
C LYS A 87 -5.10 -12.51 -16.31
N LYS A 88 -5.77 -13.53 -16.80
CA LYS A 88 -6.80 -14.22 -16.05
C LYS A 88 -6.16 -14.93 -14.85
N GLU A 89 -6.41 -14.40 -13.67
CA GLU A 89 -5.93 -14.97 -12.41
C GLU A 89 -7.00 -15.87 -11.79
N PRO A 90 -6.62 -16.85 -10.97
CA PRO A 90 -7.57 -17.76 -10.31
C PRO A 90 -8.43 -17.06 -9.25
N ILE A 91 -7.98 -15.90 -8.75
CA ILE A 91 -8.67 -15.07 -7.75
C ILE A 91 -8.93 -13.68 -8.32
N PRO A 92 -9.99 -12.98 -7.87
CA PRO A 92 -10.35 -11.69 -8.43
C PRO A 92 -9.39 -10.58 -8.01
N THR A 93 -9.52 -9.45 -8.70
CA THR A 93 -8.82 -8.20 -8.36
C THR A 93 -9.14 -7.78 -6.93
N GLY A 94 -8.11 -7.32 -6.22
CA GLY A 94 -8.25 -6.83 -4.85
C GLY A 94 -9.19 -5.63 -4.76
N SER A 95 -9.92 -5.53 -3.65
CA SER A 95 -10.93 -4.49 -3.45
C SER A 95 -11.01 -4.10 -1.99
N CYS A 96 -11.40 -2.86 -1.74
CA CYS A 96 -11.65 -2.36 -0.39
C CYS A 96 -13.07 -1.79 -0.31
N LEU A 97 -13.86 -2.29 0.62
CA LEU A 97 -15.14 -1.67 0.99
C LEU A 97 -14.86 -0.55 1.99
N ILE A 98 -15.20 0.67 1.61
CA ILE A 98 -15.10 1.83 2.47
C ILE A 98 -16.50 2.13 3.00
N LEU A 99 -16.73 1.81 4.26
CA LEU A 99 -17.99 1.99 4.96
C LEU A 99 -17.95 3.35 5.65
N ILE A 100 -18.86 4.24 5.25
CA ILE A 100 -18.94 5.60 5.78
C ILE A 100 -20.14 5.67 6.72
N THR A 101 -19.90 6.11 7.97
CA THR A 101 -20.93 6.36 8.97
C THR A 101 -21.42 7.81 8.92
N PRO A 102 -22.62 8.16 9.51
CA PRO A 102 -23.19 9.50 9.43
C PRO A 102 -22.32 10.63 9.98
N ASP A 103 -21.38 10.31 10.87
CA ASP A 103 -20.35 11.23 11.40
C ASP A 103 -19.12 11.38 10.48
N SER A 104 -19.20 10.85 9.25
CA SER A 104 -18.14 10.89 8.22
C SER A 104 -16.91 10.04 8.55
N GLU A 105 -16.97 9.16 9.54
CA GLU A 105 -15.90 8.21 9.81
C GLU A 105 -15.88 7.09 8.78
N ARG A 106 -14.66 6.62 8.45
CA ARG A 106 -14.44 5.59 7.44
C ARG A 106 -13.90 4.32 8.08
N THR A 107 -14.60 3.23 7.87
CA THR A 107 -14.12 1.88 8.23
C THR A 107 -13.84 1.11 6.95
N MET A 108 -12.64 0.54 6.85
CA MET A 108 -12.15 -0.10 5.64
C MET A 108 -12.09 -1.61 5.81
N CYS A 109 -12.69 -2.36 4.88
CA CYS A 109 -12.62 -3.81 4.82
C CYS A 109 -11.90 -4.20 3.52
N THR A 110 -10.65 -4.63 3.63
CA THR A 110 -9.77 -4.85 2.49
C THR A 110 -9.61 -6.33 2.18
N TYR A 111 -10.04 -6.72 0.99
CA TYR A 111 -9.73 -8.00 0.38
C TYR A 111 -8.60 -7.82 -0.63
N LEU A 112 -7.43 -8.40 -0.34
CA LEU A 112 -6.23 -8.20 -1.17
C LEU A 112 -6.34 -8.84 -2.56
N GLY A 113 -7.11 -9.92 -2.71
CA GLY A 113 -7.26 -10.61 -3.98
C GLY A 113 -5.91 -10.92 -4.65
N THR A 114 -5.84 -10.70 -5.96
CA THR A 114 -4.60 -10.89 -6.74
C THR A 114 -3.47 -9.97 -6.32
N ALA A 115 -3.73 -8.78 -5.77
CA ALA A 115 -2.68 -7.87 -5.33
C ALA A 115 -1.76 -8.52 -4.29
N GLY A 116 -2.32 -9.31 -3.36
CA GLY A 116 -1.56 -10.07 -2.37
C GLY A 116 -0.77 -11.26 -2.94
N LYS A 117 -0.84 -11.50 -4.26
CA LYS A 117 -0.12 -12.59 -4.96
C LYS A 117 0.93 -12.07 -5.95
N ILE A 118 1.29 -10.79 -5.82
CA ILE A 118 2.41 -10.25 -6.59
C ILE A 118 3.70 -11.01 -6.26
N ASN A 119 4.54 -11.24 -7.25
CA ASN A 119 5.79 -12.00 -7.10
C ASN A 119 6.90 -11.39 -7.96
N ASP A 120 8.10 -11.97 -7.87
CA ASP A 120 9.28 -11.48 -8.60
C ASP A 120 9.16 -11.57 -10.13
N GLN A 121 8.33 -12.47 -10.67
CA GLN A 121 8.08 -12.57 -12.11
C GLN A 121 7.23 -11.39 -12.62
N ASP A 122 6.44 -10.79 -11.75
CA ASP A 122 5.60 -9.62 -12.07
C ASP A 122 6.44 -8.32 -12.13
N ILE A 123 7.71 -8.36 -11.72
CA ILE A 123 8.60 -7.20 -11.70
C ILE A 123 9.56 -7.24 -12.90
N ASP A 124 9.40 -6.29 -13.81
CA ASP A 124 10.35 -6.08 -14.89
C ASP A 124 11.55 -5.25 -14.41
N ALA A 125 12.72 -5.90 -14.32
CA ALA A 125 13.95 -5.26 -13.87
C ALA A 125 14.38 -4.10 -14.77
N SER A 126 14.04 -4.10 -16.06
CA SER A 126 14.39 -3.02 -16.97
C SER A 126 13.62 -1.75 -16.66
N ILE A 127 12.35 -1.86 -16.30
CA ILE A 127 11.50 -0.74 -15.87
C ILE A 127 12.07 -0.13 -14.59
N ILE A 128 12.40 -0.98 -13.61
CA ILE A 128 12.96 -0.53 -12.33
C ILE A 128 14.30 0.20 -12.54
N LYS A 129 15.20 -0.36 -13.34
CA LYS A 129 16.51 0.27 -13.64
C LYS A 129 16.39 1.63 -14.34
N ASN A 130 15.36 1.81 -15.17
CA ASN A 130 15.12 3.05 -15.89
C ASN A 130 14.33 4.08 -15.06
N SER A 131 13.87 3.72 -13.87
CA SER A 131 13.20 4.62 -12.94
C SER A 131 14.20 5.32 -12.04
N GLU A 132 14.02 6.62 -11.81
CA GLU A 132 14.89 7.37 -10.89
C GLU A 132 14.68 6.94 -9.45
N ILE A 133 13.42 6.75 -9.06
CA ILE A 133 13.01 6.34 -7.71
C ILE A 133 11.98 5.21 -7.82
N THR A 134 12.18 4.15 -7.06
CA THR A 134 11.17 3.10 -6.84
C THR A 134 10.53 3.32 -5.49
N PHE A 135 9.20 3.47 -5.47
CA PHE A 135 8.43 3.69 -4.25
C PHE A 135 7.71 2.41 -3.83
N LEU A 136 7.95 1.96 -2.62
CA LEU A 136 7.43 0.74 -2.02
C LEU A 136 6.50 1.05 -0.85
N GLU A 137 5.60 0.12 -0.52
CA GLU A 137 4.75 0.22 0.67
C GLU A 137 4.88 -1.01 1.56
N GLY A 138 4.71 -0.81 2.88
CA GLY A 138 4.84 -1.87 3.87
C GLY A 138 3.68 -2.87 3.91
N TYR A 139 2.51 -2.52 3.37
CA TYR A 139 1.30 -3.35 3.48
C TYR A 139 1.44 -4.76 2.90
N LEU A 140 2.19 -4.91 1.81
CA LEU A 140 2.41 -6.21 1.15
C LEU A 140 3.76 -6.85 1.50
N TRP A 141 4.42 -6.39 2.55
CA TRP A 141 5.72 -6.95 2.98
C TRP A 141 5.58 -8.28 3.71
N ASP A 142 4.68 -9.13 3.32
CA ASP A 142 4.54 -10.46 3.91
C ASP A 142 5.55 -11.45 3.29
N GLU A 143 5.94 -12.45 4.07
CA GLU A 143 6.84 -13.50 3.60
C GLU A 143 6.23 -14.26 2.42
N GLY A 144 7.09 -14.80 1.58
CA GLY A 144 6.70 -15.52 0.37
C GLY A 144 6.78 -14.67 -0.88
N GLU A 145 5.80 -14.79 -1.74
CA GLU A 145 5.84 -14.20 -3.10
C GLU A 145 5.92 -12.67 -3.12
N PRO A 146 5.13 -11.92 -2.31
CA PRO A 146 5.21 -10.46 -2.32
C PRO A 146 6.60 -9.95 -1.89
N LYS A 147 7.21 -10.56 -0.87
CA LYS A 147 8.56 -10.20 -0.43
C LYS A 147 9.60 -10.40 -1.53
N LYS A 148 9.49 -11.46 -2.35
CA LYS A 148 10.38 -11.67 -3.50
C LYS A 148 10.28 -10.54 -4.53
N ALA A 149 9.05 -10.04 -4.77
CA ALA A 149 8.84 -8.89 -5.64
C ALA A 149 9.56 -7.63 -5.12
N PHE A 150 9.43 -7.34 -3.82
CA PHE A 150 10.12 -6.22 -3.19
C PHE A 150 11.64 -6.37 -3.22
N ASP A 151 12.17 -7.55 -2.87
CA ASP A 151 13.62 -7.82 -2.90
C ASP A 151 14.18 -7.61 -4.31
N LYS A 152 13.46 -8.06 -5.35
CA LYS A 152 13.84 -7.82 -6.74
C LYS A 152 13.78 -6.33 -7.10
N ALA A 153 12.71 -5.63 -6.74
CA ALA A 153 12.59 -4.20 -6.98
C ALA A 153 13.74 -3.43 -6.32
N ILE A 154 14.03 -3.67 -5.04
CA ILE A 154 15.15 -3.04 -4.31
C ILE A 154 16.49 -3.33 -5.00
N THR A 155 16.70 -4.56 -5.47
CA THR A 155 17.98 -4.97 -6.09
C THR A 155 18.28 -4.18 -7.36
N TYR A 156 17.25 -3.83 -8.13
CA TYR A 156 17.41 -3.14 -9.42
C TYR A 156 17.16 -1.63 -9.37
N SER A 157 16.74 -1.10 -8.23
CA SER A 157 16.41 0.34 -8.07
C SER A 157 17.68 1.20 -8.04
N ASN A 158 17.58 2.39 -8.63
CA ASN A 158 18.59 3.45 -8.49
C ASN A 158 18.47 4.12 -7.11
N LYS A 159 17.24 4.48 -6.71
CA LYS A 159 16.89 4.96 -5.37
C LYS A 159 15.64 4.27 -4.89
N VAL A 160 15.57 3.98 -3.61
CA VAL A 160 14.43 3.32 -2.98
C VAL A 160 13.77 4.25 -1.98
N ALA A 161 12.50 4.54 -2.21
CA ALA A 161 11.62 5.18 -1.24
C ALA A 161 10.64 4.15 -0.69
N MET A 162 10.31 4.22 0.59
CA MET A 162 9.34 3.32 1.21
C MET A 162 8.47 4.04 2.23
N SER A 163 7.16 3.78 2.18
CA SER A 163 6.25 4.08 3.27
C SER A 163 6.21 2.91 4.24
N LEU A 164 6.31 3.19 5.54
CA LEU A 164 6.10 2.16 6.58
C LEU A 164 4.65 1.71 6.66
N SER A 165 3.72 2.51 6.11
CA SER A 165 2.33 2.22 5.80
C SER A 165 1.36 2.23 6.97
N ASP A 166 1.63 1.49 8.03
CA ASP A 166 0.80 1.40 9.23
C ASP A 166 1.59 0.83 10.40
N LEU A 167 1.15 1.14 11.62
CA LEU A 167 1.78 0.66 12.85
C LEU A 167 1.83 -0.88 12.90
N PHE A 168 0.75 -1.57 12.49
CA PHE A 168 0.73 -3.03 12.50
C PHE A 168 1.73 -3.64 11.51
N CYS A 169 2.04 -2.96 10.39
CA CYS A 169 3.09 -3.39 9.46
C CYS A 169 4.46 -3.29 10.11
N VAL A 170 4.71 -2.17 10.80
CA VAL A 170 5.96 -1.95 11.53
C VAL A 170 6.15 -3.00 12.62
N GLU A 171 5.15 -3.23 13.46
CA GLU A 171 5.23 -4.21 14.56
C GLU A 171 5.50 -5.63 14.03
N ARG A 172 4.82 -6.02 12.94
CA ARG A 172 4.97 -7.34 12.32
C ARG A 172 6.33 -7.54 11.67
N HIS A 173 6.87 -6.49 11.04
CA HIS A 173 8.10 -6.57 10.23
C HIS A 173 9.26 -5.72 10.77
N LYS A 174 9.21 -5.31 12.04
CA LYS A 174 10.12 -4.35 12.67
C LYS A 174 11.59 -4.59 12.33
N LYS A 175 12.08 -5.80 12.53
CA LYS A 175 13.48 -6.15 12.26
C LYS A 175 13.87 -5.89 10.80
N TYR A 176 13.03 -6.31 9.86
CA TYR A 176 13.30 -6.13 8.43
C TYR A 176 13.21 -4.67 8.01
N PHE A 177 12.20 -3.94 8.47
CA PHE A 177 12.04 -2.52 8.17
C PHE A 177 13.19 -1.69 8.72
N LEU A 178 13.67 -2.00 9.93
CA LEU A 178 14.83 -1.35 10.51
C LEU A 178 16.12 -1.62 9.71
N GLU A 179 16.30 -2.86 9.24
CA GLU A 179 17.43 -3.21 8.37
C GLU A 179 17.34 -2.47 7.03
N LEU A 180 16.17 -2.42 6.41
CA LEU A 180 15.94 -1.66 5.18
C LEU A 180 16.23 -0.18 5.39
N ALA A 181 15.69 0.43 6.44
CA ALA A 181 15.89 1.83 6.78
C ALA A 181 17.37 2.18 6.92
N LYS A 182 18.16 1.33 7.54
CA LYS A 182 19.60 1.53 7.72
C LYS A 182 20.42 1.32 6.46
N ASN A 183 20.07 0.32 5.63
CA ASN A 183 20.99 -0.21 4.64
C ASN A 183 20.53 -0.08 3.18
N LYS A 184 19.24 0.05 2.91
CA LYS A 184 18.68 -0.08 1.57
C LYS A 184 17.83 1.10 1.11
N LEU A 185 17.11 1.76 2.01
CA LEU A 185 16.24 2.88 1.66
C LEU A 185 17.04 4.18 1.55
N ASP A 186 16.64 5.02 0.62
CA ASP A 186 17.13 6.40 0.46
C ASP A 186 16.15 7.40 1.07
N ILE A 187 14.85 7.08 0.99
CA ILE A 187 13.76 7.92 1.51
C ILE A 187 12.80 7.04 2.31
N ILE A 188 12.47 7.48 3.51
CA ILE A 188 11.53 6.80 4.41
C ILE A 188 10.37 7.74 4.69
N PHE A 189 9.16 7.27 4.46
CA PHE A 189 7.93 7.95 4.84
C PHE A 189 7.28 7.22 6.01
N ALA A 190 6.96 7.95 7.06
CA ALA A 190 6.32 7.41 8.26
C ALA A 190 5.47 8.48 8.96
N ASN A 191 4.47 8.07 9.72
CA ASN A 191 3.94 8.92 10.76
C ASN A 191 4.77 8.81 12.04
N GLU A 192 4.49 9.66 13.03
CA GLU A 192 5.25 9.69 14.29
C GLU A 192 5.14 8.37 15.06
N GLN A 193 3.98 7.70 15.03
CA GLN A 193 3.78 6.42 15.72
C GLN A 193 4.55 5.29 15.05
N GLU A 194 4.55 5.23 13.74
CA GLU A 194 5.27 4.22 12.96
C GLU A 194 6.78 4.30 13.21
N ILE A 195 7.37 5.49 13.11
CA ILE A 195 8.82 5.64 13.31
C ILE A 195 9.21 5.43 14.77
N THR A 196 8.37 5.87 15.72
CA THR A 196 8.55 5.59 17.15
C THR A 196 8.60 4.10 17.42
N SER A 197 7.64 3.35 16.90
CA SER A 197 7.62 1.89 17.03
C SER A 197 8.80 1.22 16.35
N LEU A 198 9.21 1.70 15.17
CA LEU A 198 10.33 1.10 14.42
C LEU A 198 11.63 1.10 15.21
N ILE A 199 11.93 2.16 15.92
CA ILE A 199 13.21 2.35 16.61
C ILE A 199 13.12 2.32 18.15
N ASP A 200 11.93 2.00 18.71
CA ASP A 200 11.66 2.06 20.15
C ASP A 200 12.00 3.43 20.78
N ALA A 201 11.67 4.50 20.07
CA ALA A 201 11.95 5.85 20.55
C ALA A 201 11.06 6.23 21.75
N ASN A 202 11.64 6.96 22.71
CA ASN A 202 10.92 7.53 23.84
C ASN A 202 10.64 9.03 23.65
N SER A 203 11.25 9.63 22.64
CA SER A 203 11.08 11.06 22.32
C SER A 203 11.29 11.35 20.85
N PHE A 204 10.79 12.48 20.39
CA PHE A 204 11.01 12.92 19.01
C PHE A 204 12.48 13.26 18.74
N GLU A 205 13.23 13.70 19.74
CA GLU A 205 14.67 13.96 19.64
C GLU A 205 15.46 12.68 19.29
N GLU A 206 15.04 11.54 19.83
CA GLU A 206 15.64 10.24 19.46
C GLU A 206 15.38 9.89 17.98
N ILE A 207 14.18 10.19 17.47
CA ILE A 207 13.84 10.01 16.05
C ILE A 207 14.72 10.90 15.17
N VAL A 208 14.89 12.17 15.53
CA VAL A 208 15.77 13.11 14.83
C VAL A 208 17.22 12.61 14.85
N THR A 209 17.67 12.12 15.98
CA THR A 209 19.02 11.58 16.15
C THR A 209 19.24 10.35 15.27
N PHE A 210 18.31 9.41 15.28
CA PHE A 210 18.32 8.24 14.39
C PHE A 210 18.38 8.65 12.91
N SER A 211 17.52 9.60 12.50
CA SER A 211 17.47 10.08 11.12
C SER A 211 18.80 10.67 10.66
N LYS A 212 19.47 11.43 11.54
CA LYS A 212 20.82 11.96 11.28
C LYS A 212 21.87 10.84 11.17
N GLN A 213 21.78 9.83 12.03
CA GLN A 213 22.75 8.72 12.07
C GLN A 213 22.70 7.86 10.80
N ILE A 214 21.49 7.54 10.32
CA ILE A 214 21.36 6.72 9.10
C ILE A 214 21.68 7.49 7.81
N LYS A 215 21.77 8.82 7.87
CA LYS A 215 22.07 9.71 6.71
C LYS A 215 21.14 9.49 5.52
N LYS A 216 19.85 9.31 5.80
CA LYS A 216 18.77 9.11 4.82
C LYS A 216 17.75 10.25 4.94
N ASN A 217 16.94 10.41 3.91
CA ASN A 217 15.80 11.31 3.98
C ASN A 217 14.66 10.63 4.75
N VAL A 218 14.28 11.16 5.88
CA VAL A 218 13.15 10.67 6.68
C VAL A 218 12.08 11.75 6.72
N VAL A 219 10.92 11.43 6.17
CA VAL A 219 9.76 12.32 6.11
C VAL A 219 8.75 11.81 7.13
N ILE A 220 8.47 12.63 8.15
CA ILE A 220 7.60 12.25 9.26
C ILE A 220 6.38 13.18 9.28
N THR A 221 5.19 12.58 9.16
CA THR A 221 3.94 13.29 9.37
C THR A 221 3.60 13.30 10.85
N ARG A 222 3.19 14.49 11.34
CA ARG A 222 2.74 14.71 12.72
C ARG A 222 1.34 15.30 12.62
N GLY A 223 0.35 14.50 12.94
CA GLY A 223 -1.07 14.83 12.80
C GLY A 223 -1.57 15.94 13.67
#